data_46ff77a76200b51cd624a5d8be7cff4e
#
_entry.id   46ff77a76200b51cd624a5d8be7cff4e
#
_cell.length_a   1.000
_cell.length_b   1.000
_cell.length_c   1.000
_cell.angle_alpha   90.00
_cell.angle_beta   90.00
_cell.angle_gamma   90.00
#
_symmetry.space_group_name_H-M   'P 1'
#
loop_
_entity.id
_entity.type
_entity.pdbx_description
1 polymer ?
#
loop_
_entity_poly.entity_id
_entity_poly.type
_entity_poly.pdbx_seq_one_letter_code
_entity_poly.pdbx_strand_id
1 'polypeptide(L)'
;MTSRWKPSPTLQASAALHLGALAGIAVGLPMSWAAGAVIANHGLLTAAGLWPRSTLLGSNMLRLSQAACEANQIAITIDDGPNPEVTPGVLDILDAWNAKASFFCIGRHIEAHPYVAQEIIRRGHSIENHSYGHRHHFSLMGMRSLRQEIVKTQEIISQTTGYMPAYFRSPAGLRNPLLDPILQSLDLKLVSWTRRGFDTMTNDPNKILQRLQTDLAAGDILLLHDGNCARTVTDEPVVIGVLTQLLASLKLKGLKSVSLNCAA
;
A
#
# COMPACT_ATOMS: atom_id res chain seq x y z
N MET A 1 14.12 -19.10 -9.97
CA MET A 1 14.87 -19.25 -8.69
C MET A 1 14.55 -18.06 -7.83
N THR A 2 13.72 -18.21 -6.77
CA THR A 2 13.43 -17.14 -5.84
C THR A 2 14.72 -16.76 -5.10
N SER A 3 15.16 -15.52 -5.22
CA SER A 3 16.34 -15.04 -4.51
C SER A 3 16.11 -15.20 -3.00
N ARG A 4 17.12 -15.77 -2.31
CA ARG A 4 17.05 -15.90 -0.85
C ARG A 4 16.89 -14.52 -0.22
N TRP A 5 15.88 -14.34 0.63
CA TRP A 5 15.64 -13.09 1.34
C TRP A 5 16.91 -12.61 2.08
N LYS A 6 17.17 -11.31 1.96
CA LYS A 6 18.27 -10.65 2.69
C LYS A 6 17.66 -9.57 3.58
N PRO A 7 17.96 -9.59 4.90
CA PRO A 7 17.49 -8.54 5.80
C PRO A 7 17.99 -7.16 5.36
N SER A 8 17.19 -6.13 5.58
CA SER A 8 17.63 -4.74 5.39
C SER A 8 18.87 -4.41 6.26
N PRO A 9 19.68 -3.41 5.89
CA PRO A 9 20.81 -2.96 6.71
C PRO A 9 20.40 -2.64 8.16
N THR A 10 19.21 -2.06 8.36
CA THR A 10 18.68 -1.76 9.70
C THR A 10 18.42 -3.03 10.51
N LEU A 11 17.87 -4.09 9.89
CA LEU A 11 17.63 -5.36 10.57
C LEU A 11 18.94 -6.10 10.86
N GLN A 12 19.94 -6.00 9.96
CA GLN A 12 21.28 -6.54 10.20
C GLN A 12 21.97 -5.83 11.38
N ALA A 13 21.90 -4.49 11.41
CA ALA A 13 22.44 -3.68 12.53
C ALA A 13 21.72 -4.00 13.84
N SER A 14 20.39 -4.19 13.80
CA SER A 14 19.63 -4.63 14.97
C SER A 14 20.09 -5.99 15.50
N ALA A 15 20.27 -6.98 14.63
CA ALA A 15 20.80 -8.29 15.04
C ALA A 15 22.20 -8.18 15.66
N ALA A 16 23.10 -7.41 15.03
CA ALA A 16 24.45 -7.16 15.54
C ALA A 16 24.43 -6.47 16.91
N LEU A 17 23.52 -5.49 17.13
CA LEU A 17 23.34 -4.83 18.42
C LEU A 17 22.93 -5.81 19.51
N HIS A 18 21.99 -6.72 19.25
CA HIS A 18 21.57 -7.72 20.24
C HIS A 18 22.72 -8.67 20.60
N LEU A 19 23.47 -9.14 19.59
CA LEU A 19 24.64 -9.99 19.84
C LEU A 19 25.70 -9.22 20.61
N GLY A 20 25.98 -7.97 20.30
CA GLY A 20 26.89 -7.09 21.00
C GLY A 20 26.46 -6.81 22.43
N ALA A 21 25.19 -6.61 22.69
CA ALA A 21 24.60 -6.43 24.02
C ALA A 21 24.85 -7.68 24.90
N LEU A 22 24.57 -8.87 24.34
CA LEU A 22 24.80 -10.14 25.02
C LEU A 22 26.29 -10.36 25.33
N ALA A 23 27.18 -10.13 24.34
CA ALA A 23 28.61 -10.23 24.52
C ALA A 23 29.15 -9.22 25.57
N GLY A 24 28.64 -7.98 25.53
CA GLY A 24 28.97 -6.94 26.50
C GLY A 24 28.65 -7.33 27.93
N ILE A 25 27.47 -7.89 28.17
CA ILE A 25 27.05 -8.42 29.47
C ILE A 25 28.03 -9.53 29.91
N ALA A 26 28.41 -10.44 29.01
CA ALA A 26 29.31 -11.56 29.30
C ALA A 26 30.72 -11.10 29.70
N VAL A 27 31.18 -9.92 29.26
CA VAL A 27 32.49 -9.33 29.64
C VAL A 27 32.35 -8.27 30.72
N GLY A 28 31.20 -8.15 31.40
CA GLY A 28 31.04 -7.32 32.59
C GLY A 28 30.48 -5.90 32.36
N LEU A 29 29.96 -5.60 31.17
CA LEU A 29 29.24 -4.34 30.97
C LEU A 29 27.94 -4.29 31.80
N PRO A 30 27.58 -3.14 32.38
CA PRO A 30 26.34 -2.99 33.13
C PRO A 30 25.11 -3.38 32.30
N MET A 31 24.25 -4.23 32.85
CA MET A 31 23.01 -4.66 32.19
C MET A 31 22.11 -3.48 31.75
N SER A 32 22.14 -2.37 32.49
CA SER A 32 21.40 -1.14 32.15
C SER A 32 21.79 -0.55 30.81
N TRP A 33 23.08 -0.61 30.43
CA TRP A 33 23.53 -0.13 29.12
C TRP A 33 23.04 -1.03 27.99
N ALA A 34 23.14 -2.35 28.16
CA ALA A 34 22.65 -3.33 27.21
C ALA A 34 21.11 -3.20 27.03
N ALA A 35 20.37 -3.11 28.15
CA ALA A 35 18.93 -2.92 28.11
C ALA A 35 18.53 -1.60 27.44
N GLY A 36 19.20 -0.49 27.77
CA GLY A 36 18.97 0.80 27.13
C GLY A 36 19.18 0.77 25.62
N ALA A 37 20.28 0.13 25.17
CA ALA A 37 20.55 -0.01 23.73
C ALA A 37 19.47 -0.85 23.01
N VAL A 38 19.02 -1.97 23.60
CA VAL A 38 17.96 -2.83 23.05
C VAL A 38 16.63 -2.09 23.00
N ILE A 39 16.26 -1.37 24.06
CA ILE A 39 15.02 -0.57 24.10
C ILE A 39 15.04 0.51 23.01
N ALA A 40 16.14 1.26 22.89
CA ALA A 40 16.29 2.28 21.85
C ALA A 40 16.19 1.68 20.43
N ASN A 41 16.82 0.54 20.20
CA ASN A 41 16.72 -0.19 18.91
C ASN A 41 15.28 -0.61 18.60
N HIS A 42 14.56 -1.18 19.55
CA HIS A 42 13.16 -1.53 19.35
C HIS A 42 12.27 -0.30 19.15
N GLY A 43 12.56 0.81 19.80
CA GLY A 43 11.93 2.11 19.55
C GLY A 43 12.13 2.56 18.10
N LEU A 44 13.34 2.44 17.56
CA LEU A 44 13.65 2.75 16.15
C LEU A 44 12.88 1.82 15.18
N LEU A 45 12.89 0.52 15.42
CA LEU A 45 12.18 -0.45 14.58
C LEU A 45 10.66 -0.19 14.59
N THR A 46 10.11 0.16 15.76
CA THR A 46 8.70 0.53 15.91
C THR A 46 8.40 1.80 15.14
N ALA A 47 9.19 2.86 15.31
CA ALA A 47 9.02 4.11 14.56
C ALA A 47 9.10 3.89 13.03
N ALA A 48 10.05 3.05 12.58
CA ALA A 48 10.15 2.66 11.18
C ALA A 48 8.90 1.90 10.67
N GLY A 49 8.30 1.06 11.50
CA GLY A 49 7.07 0.32 11.18
C GLY A 49 5.82 1.18 11.19
N LEU A 50 5.78 2.23 12.00
CA LEU A 50 4.68 3.20 12.07
C LEU A 50 4.78 4.30 10.99
N TRP A 51 5.89 4.38 10.27
CA TRP A 51 6.04 5.30 9.15
C TRP A 51 5.78 4.59 7.82
N PRO A 52 4.61 4.81 7.17
CA PRO A 52 4.18 4.06 5.97
C PRO A 52 5.17 4.11 4.81
N ARG A 53 5.93 5.20 4.67
CA ARG A 53 6.92 5.40 3.60
C ARG A 53 8.34 5.01 3.98
N SER A 54 8.55 4.43 5.15
CA SER A 54 9.87 3.94 5.56
C SER A 54 10.39 2.85 4.62
N THR A 55 11.70 2.81 4.39
CA THR A 55 12.42 1.72 3.71
C THR A 55 13.36 0.97 4.67
N LEU A 56 13.37 1.34 5.95
CA LEU A 56 14.28 0.79 6.95
C LEU A 56 14.04 -0.69 7.26
N LEU A 57 12.78 -1.16 7.14
CA LEU A 57 12.42 -2.56 7.44
C LEU A 57 12.39 -3.47 6.20
N GLY A 58 12.84 -3.01 5.05
CA GLY A 58 12.82 -3.71 3.78
C GLY A 58 12.38 -2.80 2.63
N SER A 59 12.35 -3.33 1.40
CA SER A 59 12.00 -2.55 0.23
C SER A 59 10.56 -2.03 0.31
N ASN A 60 10.34 -0.84 -0.28
CA ASN A 60 9.03 -0.19 -0.32
C ASN A 60 8.98 0.69 -1.57
N MET A 61 8.12 0.36 -2.50
CA MET A 61 7.92 1.16 -3.70
C MET A 61 7.15 2.43 -3.36
N LEU A 62 7.82 3.57 -3.49
CA LEU A 62 7.27 4.89 -3.18
C LEU A 62 6.92 5.68 -4.43
N ARG A 63 7.57 5.37 -5.57
CA ARG A 63 7.40 6.04 -6.87
C ARG A 63 7.44 5.01 -7.98
N LEU A 64 6.91 5.38 -9.14
CA LEU A 64 7.05 4.58 -10.36
C LEU A 64 8.49 4.57 -10.88
N SER A 65 8.75 3.71 -11.85
CA SER A 65 10.07 3.59 -12.50
C SER A 65 10.48 4.88 -13.21
N GLN A 66 11.78 5.01 -13.51
CA GLN A 66 12.30 6.15 -14.27
C GLN A 66 11.66 6.22 -15.66
N ALA A 67 11.44 5.10 -16.32
CA ALA A 67 10.78 5.04 -17.63
C ALA A 67 9.33 5.56 -17.56
N ALA A 68 8.59 5.25 -16.49
CA ALA A 68 7.25 5.78 -16.28
C ALA A 68 7.28 7.30 -16.04
N CYS A 69 8.29 7.81 -15.32
CA CYS A 69 8.48 9.25 -15.14
C CYS A 69 8.72 9.97 -16.48
N GLU A 70 9.58 9.43 -17.32
CA GLU A 70 9.89 9.97 -18.66
C GLU A 70 8.68 9.92 -19.60
N ALA A 71 7.78 8.95 -19.40
CA ALA A 71 6.51 8.82 -20.11
C ALA A 71 5.38 9.70 -19.52
N ASN A 72 5.67 10.59 -18.57
CA ASN A 72 4.68 11.43 -17.87
C ASN A 72 3.57 10.62 -17.20
N GLN A 73 3.90 9.46 -16.63
CA GLN A 73 2.95 8.58 -15.97
C GLN A 73 2.90 8.81 -14.46
N ILE A 74 1.71 8.64 -13.89
CA ILE A 74 1.45 8.53 -12.45
C ILE A 74 0.62 7.27 -12.21
N ALA A 75 0.52 6.80 -10.98
CA ALA A 75 -0.44 5.76 -10.61
C ALA A 75 -1.49 6.31 -9.66
N ILE A 76 -2.77 6.17 -10.02
CA ILE A 76 -3.87 6.28 -9.06
C ILE A 76 -4.04 4.91 -8.43
N THR A 77 -3.99 4.84 -7.09
CA THR A 77 -4.24 3.61 -6.34
C THR A 77 -5.42 3.81 -5.41
N ILE A 78 -6.26 2.79 -5.30
CA ILE A 78 -7.55 2.82 -4.60
C ILE A 78 -7.61 1.66 -3.63
N ASP A 79 -7.74 1.94 -2.33
CA ASP A 79 -7.69 0.97 -1.26
C ASP A 79 -9.09 0.65 -0.68
N ASP A 80 -9.17 -0.44 0.07
CA ASP A 80 -10.30 -0.90 0.89
C ASP A 80 -11.49 -1.52 0.13
N GLY A 81 -11.50 -1.50 -1.20
CA GLY A 81 -12.51 -2.13 -2.03
C GLY A 81 -12.43 -3.68 -2.10
N PRO A 82 -13.21 -4.31 -2.99
CA PRO A 82 -14.25 -3.67 -3.79
C PRO A 82 -15.49 -3.32 -2.95
N ASN A 83 -16.10 -2.17 -3.23
CA ASN A 83 -17.36 -1.73 -2.65
C ASN A 83 -18.45 -1.72 -3.73
N PRO A 84 -19.58 -2.45 -3.58
CA PRO A 84 -20.58 -2.58 -4.64
C PRO A 84 -21.32 -1.27 -4.93
N GLU A 85 -21.33 -0.29 -4.02
CA GLU A 85 -21.98 1.00 -4.23
C GLU A 85 -21.05 2.06 -4.82
N VAL A 86 -19.74 1.97 -4.55
CA VAL A 86 -18.78 3.02 -4.89
C VAL A 86 -17.87 2.63 -6.05
N THR A 87 -17.34 1.41 -6.04
CA THR A 87 -16.37 0.94 -7.05
C THR A 87 -16.91 1.06 -8.49
N PRO A 88 -18.18 0.72 -8.81
CA PRO A 88 -18.70 0.89 -10.17
C PRO A 88 -18.62 2.34 -10.67
N GLY A 89 -19.01 3.31 -9.83
CA GLY A 89 -18.91 4.73 -10.17
C GLY A 89 -17.47 5.22 -10.38
N VAL A 90 -16.54 4.70 -9.59
CA VAL A 90 -15.09 4.95 -9.77
C VAL A 90 -14.62 4.41 -11.12
N LEU A 91 -15.03 3.20 -11.50
CA LEU A 91 -14.68 2.58 -12.77
C LEU A 91 -15.25 3.36 -13.96
N ASP A 92 -16.50 3.83 -13.86
CA ASP A 92 -17.16 4.63 -14.91
C ASP A 92 -16.40 5.95 -15.17
N ILE A 93 -15.93 6.61 -14.10
CA ILE A 93 -15.11 7.82 -14.22
C ILE A 93 -13.77 7.50 -14.87
N LEU A 94 -13.07 6.45 -14.44
CA LEU A 94 -11.79 6.05 -15.03
C LEU A 94 -11.93 5.74 -16.53
N ASP A 95 -12.98 5.04 -16.93
CA ASP A 95 -13.24 4.73 -18.34
C ASP A 95 -13.53 5.99 -19.15
N ALA A 96 -14.37 6.91 -18.64
CA ALA A 96 -14.69 8.18 -19.31
C ALA A 96 -13.44 9.04 -19.60
N TRP A 97 -12.40 8.91 -18.79
CA TRP A 97 -11.13 9.61 -18.95
C TRP A 97 -10.02 8.75 -19.59
N ASN A 98 -10.30 7.54 -20.01
CA ASN A 98 -9.32 6.57 -20.51
C ASN A 98 -8.11 6.43 -19.56
N ALA A 99 -8.38 6.43 -18.26
CA ALA A 99 -7.40 6.31 -17.19
C ALA A 99 -7.39 4.90 -16.63
N LYS A 100 -6.23 4.43 -16.15
CA LYS A 100 -6.11 3.14 -15.45
C LYS A 100 -5.64 3.36 -14.03
N ALA A 101 -6.07 2.45 -13.13
CA ALA A 101 -5.76 2.49 -11.70
C ALA A 101 -5.42 1.09 -11.19
N SER A 102 -4.83 1.02 -10.00
CA SER A 102 -4.60 -0.22 -9.26
C SER A 102 -5.43 -0.22 -7.98
N PHE A 103 -6.23 -1.27 -7.79
CA PHE A 103 -7.13 -1.43 -6.65
C PHE A 103 -6.50 -2.39 -5.64
N PHE A 104 -6.15 -1.91 -4.45
CA PHE A 104 -5.71 -2.73 -3.33
C PHE A 104 -6.93 -3.24 -2.57
N CYS A 105 -7.36 -4.44 -2.93
CA CYS A 105 -8.62 -4.99 -2.47
C CYS A 105 -8.46 -5.88 -1.22
N ILE A 106 -9.43 -5.76 -0.31
CA ILE A 106 -9.54 -6.58 0.89
C ILE A 106 -10.13 -7.94 0.51
N GLY A 107 -9.47 -9.03 0.86
CA GLY A 107 -9.88 -10.38 0.45
C GLY A 107 -11.33 -10.72 0.81
N ARG A 108 -11.78 -10.41 2.02
CA ARG A 108 -13.18 -10.64 2.43
C ARG A 108 -14.21 -9.83 1.62
N HIS A 109 -13.83 -8.66 1.07
CA HIS A 109 -14.71 -7.87 0.21
C HIS A 109 -14.81 -8.46 -1.20
N ILE A 110 -13.73 -9.07 -1.69
CA ILE A 110 -13.75 -9.82 -2.95
C ILE A 110 -14.65 -11.06 -2.81
N GLU A 111 -14.54 -11.81 -1.70
CA GLU A 111 -15.43 -12.95 -1.43
C GLU A 111 -16.92 -12.53 -1.40
N ALA A 112 -17.23 -11.37 -0.81
CA ALA A 112 -18.58 -10.85 -0.72
C ALA A 112 -19.11 -10.29 -2.05
N HIS A 113 -18.23 -9.73 -2.90
CA HIS A 113 -18.59 -9.03 -4.13
C HIS A 113 -17.73 -9.44 -5.32
N PRO A 114 -17.69 -10.75 -5.68
CA PRO A 114 -16.80 -11.28 -6.70
C PRO A 114 -17.01 -10.64 -8.08
N TYR A 115 -18.24 -10.30 -8.42
CA TYR A 115 -18.57 -9.65 -9.70
C TYR A 115 -17.94 -8.25 -9.83
N VAL A 116 -17.81 -7.48 -8.74
CA VAL A 116 -17.16 -6.17 -8.78
C VAL A 116 -15.65 -6.34 -9.01
N ALA A 117 -15.03 -7.33 -8.36
CA ALA A 117 -13.63 -7.66 -8.59
C ALA A 117 -13.36 -8.09 -10.04
N GLN A 118 -14.23 -8.94 -10.61
CA GLN A 118 -14.14 -9.33 -12.02
C GLN A 118 -14.26 -8.12 -12.95
N GLU A 119 -15.15 -7.17 -12.64
CA GLU A 119 -15.37 -5.97 -13.44
C GLU A 119 -14.14 -5.03 -13.41
N ILE A 120 -13.44 -4.89 -12.30
CA ILE A 120 -12.18 -4.15 -12.21
C ILE A 120 -11.17 -4.68 -13.26
N ILE A 121 -10.97 -6.00 -13.31
CA ILE A 121 -10.05 -6.63 -14.26
C ILE A 121 -10.56 -6.50 -15.70
N ARG A 122 -11.86 -6.75 -15.94
CA ARG A 122 -12.47 -6.67 -17.27
C ARG A 122 -12.30 -5.29 -17.90
N ARG A 123 -12.33 -4.22 -17.11
CA ARG A 123 -12.10 -2.83 -17.54
C ARG A 123 -10.61 -2.45 -17.65
N GLY A 124 -9.69 -3.41 -17.47
CA GLY A 124 -8.25 -3.23 -17.68
C GLY A 124 -7.52 -2.51 -16.56
N HIS A 125 -8.06 -2.53 -15.35
CA HIS A 125 -7.39 -2.12 -14.12
C HIS A 125 -6.67 -3.31 -13.48
N SER A 126 -5.82 -3.10 -12.47
CA SER A 126 -5.23 -4.18 -11.71
C SER A 126 -5.86 -4.31 -10.32
N ILE A 127 -5.89 -5.54 -9.79
CA ILE A 127 -6.24 -5.82 -8.40
C ILE A 127 -4.99 -6.28 -7.67
N GLU A 128 -4.70 -5.62 -6.56
CA GLU A 128 -3.56 -5.88 -5.72
C GLU A 128 -3.99 -6.26 -4.30
N ASN A 129 -3.10 -6.87 -3.53
CA ASN A 129 -3.41 -7.46 -2.25
C ASN A 129 -3.41 -6.42 -1.11
N HIS A 130 -4.54 -6.33 -0.37
CA HIS A 130 -4.69 -5.46 0.82
C HIS A 130 -5.03 -6.22 2.10
N SER A 131 -4.46 -7.42 2.28
CA SER A 131 -4.78 -8.40 3.32
C SER A 131 -6.22 -8.93 3.26
N TYR A 132 -6.49 -10.00 4.01
CA TYR A 132 -7.82 -10.61 3.99
C TYR A 132 -8.84 -9.85 4.84
N GLY A 133 -8.46 -9.49 6.06
CA GLY A 133 -9.39 -8.92 7.04
C GLY A 133 -9.22 -7.42 7.28
N HIS A 134 -8.17 -6.80 6.73
CA HIS A 134 -7.80 -5.40 7.00
C HIS A 134 -7.84 -5.05 8.50
N ARG A 135 -7.18 -5.87 9.31
CA ARG A 135 -7.27 -5.75 10.77
C ARG A 135 -6.45 -4.56 11.28
N HIS A 136 -7.00 -3.76 12.19
CA HIS A 136 -6.32 -2.60 12.79
C HIS A 136 -4.98 -2.95 13.48
N HIS A 137 -4.84 -4.18 13.98
CA HIS A 137 -3.61 -4.67 14.60
C HIS A 137 -2.71 -5.46 13.63
N PHE A 138 -2.86 -5.30 12.31
CA PHE A 138 -2.09 -6.02 11.30
C PHE A 138 -0.59 -5.92 11.54
N SER A 139 -0.06 -4.73 11.86
CA SER A 139 1.36 -4.51 12.14
C SER A 139 1.87 -5.15 13.45
N LEU A 140 0.99 -5.66 14.29
CA LEU A 140 1.33 -6.37 15.54
C LEU A 140 1.25 -7.89 15.39
N MET A 141 0.80 -8.39 14.23
CA MET A 141 0.68 -9.83 13.99
C MET A 141 2.04 -10.52 13.88
N GLY A 142 2.08 -11.77 14.35
CA GLY A 142 3.21 -12.67 14.13
C GLY A 142 3.26 -13.20 12.68
N MET A 143 4.39 -13.79 12.32
CA MET A 143 4.71 -14.26 10.96
C MET A 143 3.62 -15.19 10.36
N ARG A 144 3.10 -16.14 11.14
CA ARG A 144 2.08 -17.09 10.66
C ARG A 144 0.78 -16.37 10.29
N SER A 145 0.30 -15.46 11.15
CA SER A 145 -0.94 -14.71 10.91
C SER A 145 -0.81 -13.73 9.75
N LEU A 146 0.32 -13.01 9.66
CA LEU A 146 0.61 -12.15 8.50
C LEU A 146 0.58 -12.94 7.20
N ARG A 147 1.27 -14.09 7.17
CA ARG A 147 1.29 -14.95 5.98
C ARG A 147 -0.10 -15.46 5.60
N GLN A 148 -0.91 -15.85 6.56
CA GLN A 148 -2.29 -16.31 6.32
C GLN A 148 -3.17 -15.21 5.71
N GLU A 149 -3.12 -13.98 6.23
CA GLU A 149 -3.85 -12.83 5.69
C GLU A 149 -3.47 -12.55 4.23
N ILE A 150 -2.19 -12.64 3.90
CA ILE A 150 -1.69 -12.33 2.56
C ILE A 150 -1.99 -13.48 1.58
N VAL A 151 -1.66 -14.72 1.94
CA VAL A 151 -1.84 -15.88 1.06
C VAL A 151 -3.32 -16.10 0.76
N LYS A 152 -4.18 -16.03 1.77
CA LYS A 152 -5.63 -16.18 1.56
C LYS A 152 -6.16 -15.16 0.55
N THR A 153 -5.69 -13.92 0.61
CA THR A 153 -6.11 -12.88 -0.34
C THR A 153 -5.58 -13.14 -1.75
N GLN A 154 -4.32 -13.59 -1.90
CA GLN A 154 -3.77 -13.99 -3.21
C GLN A 154 -4.63 -15.07 -3.86
N GLU A 155 -4.97 -16.10 -3.10
CA GLU A 155 -5.80 -17.22 -3.57
C GLU A 155 -7.19 -16.75 -4.01
N ILE A 156 -7.85 -15.91 -3.20
CA ILE A 156 -9.18 -15.37 -3.52
C ILE A 156 -9.14 -14.52 -4.80
N ILE A 157 -8.18 -13.61 -4.93
CA ILE A 157 -8.04 -12.78 -6.13
C ILE A 157 -7.85 -13.69 -7.36
N SER A 158 -6.91 -14.63 -7.29
CA SER A 158 -6.59 -15.52 -8.40
C SER A 158 -7.79 -16.40 -8.79
N GLN A 159 -8.48 -16.99 -7.82
CA GLN A 159 -9.65 -17.84 -8.07
C GLN A 159 -10.84 -17.06 -8.63
N THR A 160 -11.05 -15.82 -8.16
CA THR A 160 -12.19 -14.99 -8.57
C THR A 160 -12.00 -14.37 -9.94
N THR A 161 -10.78 -13.94 -10.27
CA THR A 161 -10.52 -13.06 -11.42
C THR A 161 -9.57 -13.66 -12.47
N GLY A 162 -8.88 -14.75 -12.15
CA GLY A 162 -7.79 -15.29 -12.96
C GLY A 162 -6.52 -14.42 -12.94
N TYR A 163 -6.52 -13.30 -12.20
CA TYR A 163 -5.41 -12.35 -12.13
C TYR A 163 -4.51 -12.67 -10.92
N MET A 164 -3.20 -12.55 -11.08
CA MET A 164 -2.23 -12.77 -9.99
C MET A 164 -1.65 -11.41 -9.54
N PRO A 165 -1.94 -10.96 -8.31
CA PRO A 165 -1.37 -9.73 -7.78
C PRO A 165 0.17 -9.78 -7.68
N ALA A 166 0.82 -8.68 -8.04
CA ALA A 166 2.26 -8.49 -7.92
C ALA A 166 2.64 -7.55 -6.76
N TYR A 167 1.66 -6.84 -6.24
CA TYR A 167 1.87 -5.83 -5.20
C TYR A 167 1.02 -6.10 -3.96
N PHE A 168 1.57 -5.66 -2.84
CA PHE A 168 0.91 -5.67 -1.53
C PHE A 168 0.95 -4.27 -0.92
N ARG A 169 -0.15 -3.85 -0.32
CA ARG A 169 -0.19 -2.67 0.55
C ARG A 169 -0.66 -3.07 1.93
N SER A 170 0.09 -2.64 2.94
CA SER A 170 -0.24 -2.93 4.32
C SER A 170 -1.42 -2.08 4.80
N PRO A 171 -2.38 -2.63 5.58
CA PRO A 171 -3.42 -1.85 6.25
C PRO A 171 -2.87 -0.62 6.94
N ALA A 172 -3.46 0.55 6.68
CA ALA A 172 -2.99 1.87 7.13
C ALA A 172 -1.53 2.21 6.77
N GLY A 173 -0.86 1.41 5.93
CA GLY A 173 0.57 1.51 5.61
C GLY A 173 1.50 1.02 6.72
N LEU A 174 0.97 0.46 7.81
CA LEU A 174 1.76 0.05 8.99
C LEU A 174 2.31 -1.36 8.84
N ARG A 175 3.53 -1.58 9.31
CA ARG A 175 4.21 -2.88 9.18
C ARG A 175 5.16 -3.17 10.35
N ASN A 176 5.61 -4.41 10.45
CA ASN A 176 6.66 -4.84 11.35
C ASN A 176 7.79 -5.55 10.56
N PRO A 177 8.93 -5.88 11.20
CA PRO A 177 10.07 -6.55 10.54
C PRO A 177 9.76 -7.90 9.90
N LEU A 178 8.65 -8.56 10.27
CA LEU A 178 8.29 -9.89 9.77
C LEU A 178 7.60 -9.86 8.40
N LEU A 179 7.15 -8.68 7.95
CA LEU A 179 6.39 -8.56 6.70
C LEU A 179 7.28 -8.77 5.46
N ASP A 180 8.44 -8.14 5.41
CA ASP A 180 9.33 -8.16 4.24
C ASP A 180 9.74 -9.58 3.79
N PRO A 181 10.19 -10.51 4.68
CA PRO A 181 10.49 -11.88 4.28
C PRO A 181 9.29 -12.66 3.75
N ILE A 182 8.08 -12.35 4.26
CA ILE A 182 6.84 -12.97 3.76
C ILE A 182 6.57 -12.51 2.32
N LEU A 183 6.61 -11.20 2.07
CA LEU A 183 6.35 -10.65 0.75
C LEU A 183 7.34 -11.19 -0.28
N GLN A 184 8.64 -11.22 0.04
CA GLN A 184 9.64 -11.79 -0.85
C GLN A 184 9.41 -13.28 -1.12
N SER A 185 8.98 -14.06 -0.13
CA SER A 185 8.67 -15.48 -0.32
C SER A 185 7.45 -15.73 -1.23
N LEU A 186 6.62 -14.73 -1.42
CA LEU A 186 5.40 -14.74 -2.23
C LEU A 186 5.57 -13.96 -3.54
N ASP A 187 6.77 -13.46 -3.85
CA ASP A 187 7.09 -12.59 -4.99
C ASP A 187 6.21 -11.33 -5.07
N LEU A 188 5.89 -10.77 -3.90
CA LEU A 188 5.11 -9.55 -3.75
C LEU A 188 5.99 -8.35 -3.43
N LYS A 189 5.72 -7.21 -4.08
CA LYS A 189 6.36 -5.92 -3.78
C LYS A 189 5.48 -5.08 -2.86
N LEU A 190 6.07 -4.57 -1.76
CA LEU A 190 5.38 -3.59 -0.92
C LEU A 190 5.27 -2.26 -1.65
N VAL A 191 4.07 -1.66 -1.64
CA VAL A 191 3.82 -0.36 -2.27
C VAL A 191 3.18 0.58 -1.25
N SER A 192 3.76 1.77 -1.12
CA SER A 192 3.17 2.90 -0.43
C SER A 192 2.72 3.98 -1.43
N TRP A 193 2.74 5.23 -1.05
CA TRP A 193 2.28 6.37 -1.85
C TRP A 193 3.20 7.59 -1.68
N THR A 194 3.20 8.46 -2.67
CA THR A 194 3.81 9.79 -2.56
C THR A 194 2.81 10.82 -2.04
N ARG A 195 1.53 10.69 -2.45
CA ARG A 195 0.45 11.62 -2.14
C ARG A 195 -0.74 10.89 -1.54
N ARG A 196 -1.31 11.45 -0.47
CA ARG A 196 -2.53 10.94 0.17
C ARG A 196 -3.51 12.08 0.39
N GLY A 197 -4.76 11.88 -0.05
CA GLY A 197 -5.83 12.88 0.09
C GLY A 197 -6.44 12.96 1.49
N PHE A 198 -6.35 11.86 2.29
CA PHE A 198 -7.08 11.67 3.55
C PHE A 198 -8.61 11.67 3.35
N ASP A 199 -9.05 11.12 2.25
CA ASP A 199 -10.44 10.97 1.84
C ASP A 199 -11.28 10.04 2.74
N THR A 200 -10.63 9.30 3.64
CA THR A 200 -11.30 8.54 4.72
C THR A 200 -11.59 9.40 5.97
N MET A 201 -11.00 10.60 6.06
CA MET A 201 -11.04 11.45 7.27
C MET A 201 -11.68 12.81 7.03
N THR A 202 -11.80 13.25 5.79
CA THR A 202 -12.41 14.53 5.42
C THR A 202 -13.42 14.34 4.29
N ASN A 203 -14.54 15.04 4.41
CA ASN A 203 -15.62 15.07 3.44
C ASN A 203 -15.56 16.29 2.49
N ASP A 204 -14.49 17.07 2.53
CA ASP A 204 -14.26 18.24 1.68
C ASP A 204 -13.43 17.86 0.45
N PRO A 205 -14.03 17.72 -0.76
CA PRO A 205 -13.33 17.32 -1.97
C PRO A 205 -12.19 18.28 -2.33
N ASN A 206 -12.33 19.58 -2.05
CA ASN A 206 -11.31 20.57 -2.41
C ASN A 206 -10.04 20.39 -1.57
N LYS A 207 -10.18 20.10 -0.28
CA LYS A 207 -9.02 19.80 0.58
C LYS A 207 -8.30 18.52 0.17
N ILE A 208 -9.06 17.49 -0.21
CA ILE A 208 -8.49 16.22 -0.70
C ILE A 208 -7.71 16.49 -1.99
N LEU A 209 -8.34 17.16 -2.95
CA LEU A 209 -7.76 17.49 -4.24
C LEU A 209 -6.48 18.34 -4.08
N GLN A 210 -6.51 19.37 -3.26
CA GLN A 210 -5.35 20.21 -2.96
C GLN A 210 -4.16 19.37 -2.48
N ARG A 211 -4.38 18.45 -1.51
CA ARG A 211 -3.32 17.57 -0.98
C ARG A 211 -2.74 16.63 -2.05
N LEU A 212 -3.58 16.10 -2.93
CA LEU A 212 -3.15 15.23 -4.02
C LEU A 212 -2.37 15.97 -5.10
N GLN A 213 -2.71 17.25 -5.34
CA GLN A 213 -2.13 18.07 -6.41
C GLN A 213 -0.89 18.88 -6.01
N THR A 214 -0.66 19.08 -4.69
CA THR A 214 0.52 19.80 -4.21
C THR A 214 1.80 19.10 -4.68
N ASP A 215 2.64 19.81 -5.48
CA ASP A 215 3.87 19.31 -6.09
C ASP A 215 3.70 17.98 -6.87
N LEU A 216 2.52 17.75 -7.45
CA LEU A 216 2.23 16.55 -8.23
C LEU A 216 3.10 16.49 -9.48
N ALA A 217 3.85 15.40 -9.64
CA ALA A 217 4.79 15.16 -10.70
C ALA A 217 4.71 13.74 -11.27
N ALA A 218 5.27 13.53 -12.46
CA ALA A 218 5.43 12.21 -13.05
C ALA A 218 6.14 11.25 -12.07
N GLY A 219 5.72 10.01 -12.05
CA GLY A 219 6.20 8.98 -11.12
C GLY A 219 5.48 8.95 -9.77
N ASP A 220 4.59 9.89 -9.47
CA ASP A 220 3.84 9.87 -8.21
C ASP A 220 2.84 8.71 -8.15
N ILE A 221 2.69 8.16 -6.95
CA ILE A 221 1.67 7.17 -6.60
C ILE A 221 0.67 7.86 -5.67
N LEU A 222 -0.57 7.98 -6.12
CA LEU A 222 -1.65 8.65 -5.40
C LEU A 222 -2.51 7.63 -4.67
N LEU A 223 -2.92 7.94 -3.44
CA LEU A 223 -3.78 7.10 -2.61
C LEU A 223 -5.15 7.73 -2.42
N LEU A 224 -6.17 6.99 -2.81
CA LEU A 224 -7.60 7.19 -2.58
C LEU A 224 -8.23 5.91 -2.04
N HIS A 225 -9.51 5.96 -1.64
CA HIS A 225 -10.25 4.81 -1.12
C HIS A 225 -11.66 4.75 -1.73
N ASP A 226 -12.14 3.54 -2.03
CA ASP A 226 -13.52 3.29 -2.43
C ASP A 226 -14.32 2.55 -1.35
N GLY A 227 -13.66 1.70 -0.56
CA GLY A 227 -14.34 0.92 0.48
C GLY A 227 -14.60 1.67 1.77
N ASN A 228 -13.88 2.75 2.05
CA ASN A 228 -13.92 3.47 3.34
C ASN A 228 -13.77 4.98 3.17
N CYS A 229 -14.13 5.53 2.02
CA CYS A 229 -14.10 6.96 1.79
C CYS A 229 -15.22 7.68 2.58
N ALA A 230 -14.96 8.92 2.98
CA ALA A 230 -15.96 9.78 3.59
C ALA A 230 -17.09 10.11 2.60
N ARG A 231 -18.24 10.52 3.12
CA ARG A 231 -19.36 11.03 2.31
C ARG A 231 -19.46 12.55 2.43
N THR A 232 -19.82 13.20 1.34
CA THR A 232 -20.08 14.66 1.29
C THR A 232 -21.31 15.01 2.11
N VAL A 233 -21.61 16.30 2.23
CA VAL A 233 -22.85 16.78 2.89
C VAL A 233 -24.13 16.35 2.14
N THR A 234 -24.02 15.97 0.87
CA THR A 234 -25.11 15.41 0.04
C THR A 234 -25.14 13.89 0.05
N ASP A 235 -24.40 13.25 0.94
CA ASP A 235 -24.28 11.79 1.10
C ASP A 235 -23.65 11.06 -0.09
N GLU A 236 -22.93 11.75 -0.95
CA GLU A 236 -22.18 11.14 -2.06
C GLU A 236 -20.77 10.71 -1.59
N PRO A 237 -20.25 9.56 -2.07
CA PRO A 237 -18.87 9.16 -1.78
C PRO A 237 -17.90 10.24 -2.30
N VAL A 238 -17.08 10.79 -1.40
CA VAL A 238 -16.21 11.93 -1.74
C VAL A 238 -15.21 11.63 -2.86
N VAL A 239 -14.83 10.36 -3.01
CA VAL A 239 -13.91 9.89 -4.06
C VAL A 239 -14.44 10.16 -5.47
N ILE A 240 -15.75 10.13 -5.69
CA ILE A 240 -16.39 10.36 -7.00
C ILE A 240 -16.08 11.77 -7.52
N GLY A 241 -16.37 12.79 -6.71
CA GLY A 241 -16.08 14.18 -7.06
C GLY A 241 -14.59 14.49 -7.15
N VAL A 242 -13.79 13.93 -6.22
CA VAL A 242 -12.34 14.09 -6.20
C VAL A 242 -11.69 13.48 -7.45
N LEU A 243 -12.05 12.25 -7.81
CA LEU A 243 -11.44 11.54 -8.94
C LEU A 243 -11.69 12.26 -10.26
N THR A 244 -12.92 12.75 -10.48
CA THR A 244 -13.28 13.53 -11.68
C THR A 244 -12.41 14.78 -11.83
N GLN A 245 -12.27 15.57 -10.76
CA GLN A 245 -11.46 16.79 -10.79
C GLN A 245 -9.95 16.50 -10.87
N LEU A 246 -9.49 15.43 -10.23
CA LEU A 246 -8.11 14.98 -10.31
C LEU A 246 -7.73 14.63 -11.75
N LEU A 247 -8.55 13.82 -12.44
CA LEU A 247 -8.30 13.40 -13.81
C LEU A 247 -8.31 14.60 -14.79
N ALA A 248 -9.21 15.56 -14.59
CA ALA A 248 -9.20 16.81 -15.36
C ALA A 248 -7.87 17.57 -15.17
N SER A 249 -7.40 17.65 -13.93
CA SER A 249 -6.12 18.32 -13.63
C SER A 249 -4.91 17.56 -14.20
N LEU A 250 -4.92 16.20 -14.15
CA LEU A 250 -3.86 15.39 -14.77
C LEU A 250 -3.77 15.65 -16.27
N LYS A 251 -4.91 15.70 -16.96
CA LYS A 251 -4.96 16.01 -18.40
C LYS A 251 -4.36 17.37 -18.72
N LEU A 252 -4.68 18.41 -17.92
CA LEU A 252 -4.11 19.74 -18.09
C LEU A 252 -2.60 19.78 -17.87
N LYS A 253 -2.08 18.92 -16.98
CA LYS A 253 -0.64 18.79 -16.71
C LYS A 253 0.08 17.85 -17.69
N GLY A 254 -0.61 17.23 -18.64
CA GLY A 254 -0.05 16.23 -19.55
C GLY A 254 0.35 14.93 -18.87
N LEU A 255 -0.18 14.64 -17.66
CA LEU A 255 0.08 13.41 -16.89
C LEU A 255 -0.95 12.34 -17.24
N LYS A 256 -0.51 11.09 -17.30
CA LYS A 256 -1.36 9.91 -17.59
C LYS A 256 -1.40 8.97 -16.39
N SER A 257 -2.61 8.57 -15.98
CA SER A 257 -2.77 7.53 -14.96
C SER A 257 -2.68 6.15 -15.58
N VAL A 258 -1.79 5.31 -15.04
CA VAL A 258 -1.58 3.92 -15.44
C VAL A 258 -1.71 2.99 -14.22
N SER A 259 -1.96 1.69 -14.45
CA SER A 259 -1.85 0.70 -13.39
C SER A 259 -0.37 0.44 -13.04
N LEU A 260 -0.11 0.01 -11.81
CA LEU A 260 1.26 -0.27 -11.34
C LEU A 260 1.98 -1.30 -12.21
N ASN A 261 1.27 -2.26 -12.77
CA ASN A 261 1.86 -3.31 -13.62
C ASN A 261 2.33 -2.81 -14.99
N CYS A 262 1.79 -1.70 -15.46
CA CYS A 262 2.22 -1.07 -16.71
C CYS A 262 3.37 -0.08 -16.52
N ALA A 263 3.67 0.29 -15.27
CA ALA A 263 4.64 1.32 -14.90
C ALA A 263 5.88 0.78 -14.17
N ALA A 264 6.02 -0.57 -14.06
CA ALA A 264 7.09 -1.24 -13.34
C ALA A 264 8.36 -1.42 -14.20
#